data_3176905525902791a8eee842c313c35d
#
_entry.id   3176905525902791a8eee842c313c35d
#
_cell.length_a   1.000
_cell.length_b   1.000
_cell.length_c   1.000
_cell.angle_alpha   90.00
_cell.angle_beta   90.00
_cell.angle_gamma   90.00
#
_symmetry.space_group_name_H-M   'P 1'
#
loop_
_entity.id
_entity.type
_entity.pdbx_description
1 polymer ?
#
loop_
_entity_poly.entity_id
_entity_poly.type
_entity_poly.pdbx_seq_one_letter_code
_entity_poly.pdbx_strand_id
1 'polypeptide(L)'
;MMKGVVQRGSGAYVSRLGRNIAGKTGTTQSHRDMWFVGITPHTAAAAWMGYDDDASHENGARFTGSTTARWWTEIMQEILKDEPNDDFAVPEGISFAYVNPITGKLAMPSERNKFLEAFISGTEPQSF
;
A
#
# COMPACT_ATOMS: atom_id res chain seq x y z
N MET A 1 0.28 -7.48 -3.08
CA MET A 1 -0.55 -6.36 -3.59
C MET A 1 -0.56 -5.15 -2.65
N MET A 2 -0.96 -5.24 -1.37
CA MET A 2 -1.03 -4.08 -0.45
C MET A 2 0.35 -3.48 -0.10
N LYS A 3 1.43 -4.26 -0.03
CA LYS A 3 2.80 -3.73 0.04
C LYS A 3 3.11 -2.81 -1.16
N GLY A 4 2.67 -3.18 -2.37
CA GLY A 4 2.85 -2.37 -3.58
C GLY A 4 2.16 -1.00 -3.53
N VAL A 5 1.03 -0.87 -2.83
CA VAL A 5 0.36 0.42 -2.64
C VAL A 5 1.24 1.39 -1.84
N VAL A 6 1.95 0.89 -0.83
CA VAL A 6 2.89 1.65 -0.01
C VAL A 6 4.21 1.90 -0.75
N GLN A 7 4.70 0.94 -1.52
CA GLN A 7 5.99 1.07 -2.21
C GLN A 7 5.95 1.99 -3.44
N ARG A 8 4.86 1.96 -4.20
CA ARG A 8 4.76 2.62 -5.52
C ARG A 8 3.36 3.13 -5.90
N GLY A 9 2.39 3.04 -4.99
CA GLY A 9 0.99 3.43 -5.23
C GLY A 9 0.56 4.68 -4.46
N SER A 10 -0.75 4.81 -4.27
CA SER A 10 -1.39 5.96 -3.60
C SER A 10 -0.98 6.14 -2.13
N GLY A 11 -0.43 5.12 -1.49
CA GLY A 11 0.11 5.14 -0.13
C GLY A 11 1.63 5.34 -0.07
N ALA A 12 2.30 5.78 -1.14
CA ALA A 12 3.76 5.85 -1.21
C ALA A 12 4.41 6.74 -0.13
N TYR A 13 3.69 7.73 0.40
CA TYR A 13 4.19 8.56 1.50
C TYR A 13 4.52 7.74 2.76
N VAL A 14 3.80 6.64 3.00
CA VAL A 14 3.98 5.74 4.14
C VAL A 14 5.37 5.07 4.14
N SER A 15 5.98 4.90 2.96
CA SER A 15 7.31 4.31 2.83
C SER A 15 8.41 5.09 3.57
N ARG A 16 8.17 6.36 3.90
CA ARG A 16 9.07 7.20 4.69
C ARG A 16 9.34 6.66 6.10
N LEU A 17 8.43 5.83 6.63
CA LEU A 17 8.66 5.16 7.91
C LEU A 17 9.79 4.12 7.86
N GLY A 18 10.24 3.72 6.67
CA GLY A 18 11.31 2.73 6.50
C GLY A 18 10.95 1.35 7.05
N ARG A 19 9.66 1.01 7.11
CA ARG A 19 9.14 -0.20 7.74
C ARG A 19 8.37 -1.09 6.76
N ASN A 20 8.24 -2.34 7.10
CA ASN A 20 7.44 -3.32 6.34
C ASN A 20 5.94 -3.08 6.59
N ILE A 21 5.36 -2.21 5.77
CA ILE A 21 3.95 -1.82 5.87
C ILE A 21 3.24 -2.21 4.58
N ALA A 22 2.06 -2.78 4.75
CA ALA A 22 1.08 -2.97 3.69
C ALA A 22 -0.11 -2.05 3.98
N GLY A 23 -0.75 -1.51 2.95
CA GLY A 23 -1.86 -0.58 3.18
C GLY A 23 -2.74 -0.37 1.96
N LYS A 24 -3.86 0.31 2.18
CA LYS A 24 -4.82 0.65 1.13
C LYS A 24 -5.50 1.98 1.44
N THR A 25 -5.56 2.82 0.43
CA THR A 25 -6.37 4.04 0.45
C THR A 25 -7.82 3.73 0.07
N GLY A 26 -8.77 4.47 0.63
CA GLY A 26 -10.16 4.50 0.22
C GLY A 26 -10.60 5.94 0.02
N THR A 27 -11.37 6.19 -1.02
CA THR A 27 -11.98 7.50 -1.28
C THR A 27 -13.34 7.27 -1.90
N THR A 28 -14.38 7.85 -1.34
CA THR A 28 -15.73 7.80 -1.91
C THR A 28 -15.83 8.67 -3.16
N GLN A 29 -16.83 8.42 -4.01
CA GLN A 29 -16.98 9.10 -5.31
C GLN A 29 -17.02 10.62 -5.19
N SER A 30 -17.64 11.14 -4.15
CA SER A 30 -17.75 12.59 -3.89
C SER A 30 -16.59 13.15 -3.06
N HIS A 31 -15.53 12.39 -2.80
CA HIS A 31 -14.44 12.77 -1.90
C HIS A 31 -14.94 13.17 -0.50
N ARG A 32 -16.03 12.58 -0.04
CA ARG A 32 -16.62 12.85 1.27
C ARG A 32 -15.92 12.12 2.38
N ASP A 33 -15.50 10.89 2.08
CA ASP A 33 -14.78 10.01 3.00
C ASP A 33 -13.47 9.58 2.38
N MET A 34 -12.41 9.79 3.12
CA MET A 34 -11.07 9.40 2.75
C MET A 34 -10.50 8.51 3.84
N TRP A 35 -10.13 7.31 3.46
CA TRP A 35 -9.57 6.30 4.33
C TRP A 35 -8.15 5.95 3.98
N PHE A 36 -7.37 5.61 4.97
CA PHE A 36 -6.18 4.81 4.82
C PHE A 36 -6.14 3.74 5.91
N VAL A 37 -5.96 2.50 5.52
CA VAL A 37 -5.71 1.38 6.43
C VAL A 37 -4.31 0.89 6.18
N GLY A 38 -3.49 0.87 7.22
CA GLY A 38 -2.11 0.37 7.19
C GLY A 38 -1.93 -0.74 8.21
N ILE A 39 -1.15 -1.74 7.84
CA ILE A 39 -0.81 -2.89 8.69
C ILE A 39 0.69 -3.15 8.66
N THR A 40 1.24 -3.48 9.82
CA THR A 40 2.52 -4.15 10.00
C THR A 40 2.26 -5.62 10.37
N PRO A 41 3.28 -6.48 10.56
CA PRO A 41 3.05 -7.81 11.13
C PRO A 41 2.42 -7.82 12.53
N HIS A 42 2.51 -6.71 13.27
CA HIS A 42 2.10 -6.63 14.68
C HIS A 42 0.96 -5.66 14.93
N THR A 43 0.80 -4.63 14.08
CA THR A 43 -0.15 -3.54 14.30
C THR A 43 -1.01 -3.30 13.07
N ALA A 44 -2.30 -3.07 13.30
CA ALA A 44 -3.25 -2.58 12.29
C ALA A 44 -3.84 -1.26 12.76
N ALA A 45 -3.82 -0.26 11.89
CA ALA A 45 -4.39 1.05 12.18
C ALA A 45 -5.12 1.62 10.96
N ALA A 46 -6.23 2.28 11.20
CA ALA A 46 -7.01 2.99 10.20
C ALA A 46 -7.09 4.47 10.54
N ALA A 47 -7.02 5.31 9.52
CA ALA A 47 -7.32 6.73 9.62
C ALA A 47 -8.45 7.08 8.66
N TRP A 48 -9.34 7.94 9.12
CA TRP A 48 -10.45 8.47 8.36
C TRP A 48 -10.46 9.99 8.44
N MET A 49 -10.75 10.60 7.32
CA MET A 49 -11.04 12.02 7.20
C MET A 49 -12.32 12.16 6.39
N GLY A 50 -13.24 12.97 6.85
CA GLY A 50 -14.52 13.13 6.17
C GLY A 50 -15.22 14.40 6.56
N TYR A 51 -16.36 14.64 5.94
CA TYR A 51 -17.24 15.77 6.20
C TYR A 51 -18.53 15.26 6.83
N ASP A 52 -19.02 15.94 7.87
CA ASP A 52 -20.21 15.55 8.60
C ASP A 52 -21.51 15.79 7.82
N ASP A 53 -21.48 16.68 6.85
CA ASP A 53 -22.62 17.06 6.04
C ASP A 53 -22.37 16.96 4.54
N ASP A 54 -23.45 17.13 3.76
CA ASP A 54 -23.40 17.23 2.30
C ASP A 54 -22.82 18.56 1.79
N ALA A 55 -22.29 19.39 2.67
CA ALA A 55 -21.70 20.66 2.30
C ALA A 55 -20.63 20.40 1.25
N SER A 56 -20.99 20.78 0.05
CA SER A 56 -20.22 20.60 -1.14
C SER A 56 -18.84 21.24 -0.98
N HIS A 57 -17.87 20.61 -1.57
CA HIS A 57 -16.48 21.06 -1.70
C HIS A 57 -16.34 22.39 -2.50
N GLU A 58 -17.22 23.34 -2.31
CA GLU A 58 -17.25 24.60 -3.07
C GLU A 58 -15.96 25.41 -2.95
N ASN A 59 -15.13 25.13 -1.97
CA ASN A 59 -13.88 25.85 -1.71
C ASN A 59 -12.58 25.12 -2.12
N GLY A 60 -12.64 24.13 -2.99
CA GLY A 60 -11.47 23.66 -3.76
C GLY A 60 -10.41 22.80 -3.04
N ALA A 61 -10.49 22.58 -1.75
CA ALA A 61 -9.58 21.69 -1.05
C ALA A 61 -10.00 20.22 -1.25
N ARG A 62 -9.44 19.58 -2.25
CA ARG A 62 -9.68 18.14 -2.50
C ARG A 62 -8.73 17.30 -1.65
N PHE A 63 -9.23 16.82 -0.54
CA PHE A 63 -8.55 15.76 0.18
C PHE A 63 -8.72 14.42 -0.57
N THR A 64 -7.74 13.54 -0.44
CA THR A 64 -7.74 12.22 -1.05
C THR A 64 -7.28 11.18 -0.02
N GLY A 65 -7.45 9.90 -0.33
CA GLY A 65 -6.88 8.85 0.51
C GLY A 65 -5.36 8.94 0.69
N SER A 66 -4.65 9.60 -0.23
CA SER A 66 -3.23 9.90 -0.06
C SER A 66 -2.98 10.96 1.03
N THR A 67 -3.88 11.92 1.21
CA THR A 67 -3.82 12.89 2.31
C THR A 67 -3.99 12.18 3.65
N THR A 68 -4.97 11.28 3.75
CA THR A 68 -5.20 10.46 4.93
C THR A 68 -4.02 9.53 5.23
N ALA A 69 -3.41 8.94 4.18
CA ALA A 69 -2.21 8.12 4.32
C ALA A 69 -1.02 8.94 4.87
N ARG A 70 -0.89 10.20 4.46
CA ARG A 70 0.14 11.10 5.01
C ARG A 70 -0.09 11.36 6.50
N TRP A 71 -1.30 11.68 6.87
CA TRP A 71 -1.68 11.94 8.27
C TRP A 71 -1.48 10.69 9.14
N TRP A 72 -1.91 9.54 8.64
CA TRP A 72 -1.65 8.24 9.26
C TRP A 72 -0.14 8.02 9.51
N THR A 73 0.71 8.39 8.54
CA THR A 73 2.17 8.24 8.66
C THR A 73 2.75 9.05 9.81
N GLU A 74 2.33 10.31 9.94
CA GLU A 74 2.83 11.19 11.01
C GLU A 74 2.47 10.65 12.40
N ILE A 75 1.26 10.12 12.56
CA ILE A 75 0.82 9.51 13.83
C ILE A 75 1.56 8.21 14.09
N MET A 76 1.66 7.34 13.09
CA MET A 76 2.28 6.02 13.23
C MET A 76 3.79 6.06 13.41
N GLN A 77 4.43 7.15 13.05
CA GLN A 77 5.87 7.35 13.30
C GLN A 77 6.19 7.21 14.80
N GLU A 78 5.36 7.75 15.66
CA GLU A 78 5.56 7.65 17.10
C GLU A 78 5.09 6.28 17.65
N ILE A 79 3.95 5.80 17.17
CA ILE A 79 3.37 4.53 17.64
C ILE A 79 4.29 3.34 17.31
N LEU A 80 4.87 3.33 16.12
CA LEU A 80 5.67 2.20 15.65
C LEU A 80 7.16 2.28 16.04
N LYS A 81 7.62 3.34 16.70
CA LYS A 81 9.05 3.54 16.94
C LYS A 81 9.74 2.37 17.64
N ASP A 82 9.04 1.76 18.60
CA ASP A 82 9.56 0.66 19.43
C ASP A 82 9.08 -0.72 18.94
N GLU A 83 8.26 -0.77 17.89
CA GLU A 83 7.78 -2.02 17.31
C GLU A 83 8.90 -2.70 16.48
N PRO A 84 9.07 -4.02 16.55
CA PRO A 84 9.97 -4.75 15.65
C PRO A 84 9.63 -4.50 14.17
N ASN A 85 10.64 -4.38 13.32
CA ASN A 85 10.44 -4.20 11.87
C ASN A 85 10.55 -5.54 11.14
N ASP A 86 9.72 -6.49 11.54
CA ASP A 86 9.67 -7.82 10.94
C ASP A 86 9.03 -7.79 9.55
N ASP A 87 9.33 -8.80 8.75
CA ASP A 87 8.59 -9.03 7.51
C ASP A 87 7.29 -9.78 7.78
N PHE A 88 6.32 -9.59 6.89
CA PHE A 88 5.13 -10.43 6.89
C PHE A 88 5.50 -11.89 6.64
N ALA A 89 4.97 -12.77 7.46
CA ALA A 89 5.15 -14.21 7.27
C ALA A 89 4.65 -14.62 5.87
N VAL A 90 5.44 -15.44 5.20
CA VAL A 90 5.07 -16.03 3.92
C VAL A 90 4.41 -17.39 4.20
N PRO A 91 3.12 -17.58 3.87
CA PRO A 91 2.46 -18.86 4.06
C PRO A 91 3.08 -19.95 3.20
N GLU A 92 2.94 -21.19 3.64
CA GLU A 92 3.28 -22.37 2.82
C GLU A 92 2.49 -22.33 1.49
N GLY A 93 3.11 -22.79 0.41
CA GLY A 93 2.49 -22.81 -0.92
C GLY A 93 2.52 -21.46 -1.64
N ILE A 94 3.25 -20.47 -1.14
CA ILE A 94 3.51 -19.21 -1.84
C ILE A 94 4.93 -19.21 -2.39
N SER A 95 5.04 -18.83 -3.66
CA SER A 95 6.29 -18.59 -4.37
C SER A 95 6.39 -17.15 -4.85
N PHE A 96 7.59 -16.72 -5.18
CA PHE A 96 7.84 -15.36 -5.69
C PHE A 96 8.54 -15.43 -7.04
N ALA A 97 8.10 -14.57 -7.97
CA ALA A 97 8.75 -14.43 -9.26
C ALA A 97 8.86 -12.95 -9.63
N TYR A 98 9.95 -12.59 -10.34
CA TYR A 98 10.05 -11.27 -10.95
C TYR A 98 9.21 -11.23 -12.21
N VAL A 99 8.31 -10.26 -12.28
CA VAL A 99 7.42 -10.06 -13.42
C VAL A 99 7.63 -8.69 -14.06
N ASN A 100 7.42 -8.65 -15.36
CA ASN A 100 7.34 -7.41 -16.11
C ASN A 100 5.95 -6.80 -15.91
N PRO A 101 5.84 -5.56 -15.39
CA PRO A 101 4.55 -4.93 -15.06
C PRO A 101 3.66 -4.64 -16.29
N ILE A 102 4.23 -4.64 -17.49
CA ILE A 102 3.52 -4.32 -18.73
C ILE A 102 2.92 -5.59 -19.33
N THR A 103 3.72 -6.67 -19.38
CA THR A 103 3.31 -7.92 -20.03
C THR A 103 2.68 -8.92 -19.07
N GLY A 104 2.92 -8.80 -17.76
CA GLY A 104 2.54 -9.78 -16.75
C GLY A 104 3.33 -11.09 -16.81
N LYS A 105 4.32 -11.21 -17.70
CA LYS A 105 5.16 -12.38 -17.88
C LYS A 105 6.38 -12.35 -16.95
N LEU A 106 7.15 -13.43 -16.90
CA LEU A 106 8.43 -13.44 -16.20
C LEU A 106 9.33 -12.32 -16.77
N ALA A 107 9.96 -11.61 -15.87
CA ALA A 107 10.92 -10.57 -16.26
C ALA A 107 12.29 -11.19 -16.53
N MET A 108 12.91 -10.81 -17.64
CA MET A 108 14.30 -11.21 -17.91
C MET A 108 15.26 -10.63 -16.85
N PRO A 109 16.37 -11.30 -16.54
CA PRO A 109 17.36 -10.79 -15.58
C PRO A 109 17.84 -9.37 -15.90
N SER A 110 17.96 -9.02 -17.18
CA SER A 110 18.41 -7.71 -17.69
C SER A 110 17.34 -6.61 -17.61
N GLU A 111 16.07 -6.95 -17.41
CA GLU A 111 15.01 -5.95 -17.34
C GLU A 111 15.14 -5.08 -16.09
N ARG A 112 15.15 -3.76 -16.29
CA ARG A 112 15.18 -2.79 -15.19
C ARG A 112 13.82 -2.56 -14.55
N ASN A 113 12.77 -2.60 -15.36
CA ASN A 113 11.39 -2.39 -14.89
C ASN A 113 10.74 -3.73 -14.57
N LYS A 114 11.07 -4.29 -13.41
CA LYS A 114 10.49 -5.53 -12.89
C LYS A 114 10.20 -5.39 -11.40
N PHE A 115 9.23 -6.15 -10.91
CA PHE A 115 8.96 -6.24 -9.49
C PHE A 115 8.73 -7.69 -9.06
N LEU A 116 9.00 -7.94 -7.80
CA LEU A 116 8.75 -9.23 -7.18
C LEU A 116 7.26 -9.35 -6.84
N GLU A 117 6.59 -10.38 -7.36
CA GLU A 117 5.18 -10.65 -7.11
C GLU A 117 5.03 -12.05 -6.49
N ALA A 118 3.98 -12.21 -5.68
CA ALA A 118 3.66 -13.45 -4.98
C ALA A 118 2.61 -14.24 -5.76
N PHE A 119 2.80 -15.55 -5.85
CA PHE A 119 1.92 -16.49 -6.53
C PHE A 119 1.61 -17.67 -5.63
N ILE A 120 0.48 -18.31 -5.85
CA ILE A 120 0.31 -19.69 -5.37
C ILE A 120 1.29 -20.55 -6.16
N SER A 121 2.07 -21.37 -5.49
CA SER A 121 3.10 -22.21 -6.11
C SER A 121 2.52 -23.03 -7.27
N GLY A 122 3.13 -22.90 -8.44
CA GLY A 122 2.67 -23.51 -9.69
C GLY A 122 1.75 -22.64 -10.54
N THR A 123 1.39 -21.42 -10.10
CA THR A 123 0.59 -20.47 -10.90
C THR A 123 1.41 -19.29 -11.43
N GLU A 124 2.73 -19.32 -11.24
CA GLU A 124 3.63 -18.30 -11.77
C GLU A 124 3.61 -18.31 -13.31
N PRO A 125 3.84 -17.17 -13.95
CA PRO A 125 4.01 -17.10 -15.39
C PRO A 125 5.13 -18.07 -15.84
N GLN A 126 4.90 -18.82 -16.93
CA GLN A 126 5.84 -19.84 -17.44
C GLN A 126 6.73 -19.31 -18.58
N SER A 127 6.54 -18.07 -19.01
CA SER A 127 7.28 -17.48 -20.15
C SER A 127 7.73 -16.06 -19.85
N PHE A 128 8.83 -15.69 -20.50
CA PHE A 128 9.35 -14.31 -20.55
C PHE A 128 8.59 -13.44 -21.56
#